data_7fccd290d5bafe4ad5865244714cebb9
#
_entry.id   7fccd290d5bafe4ad5865244714cebb9
#
_cell.length_a   1.000
_cell.length_b   1.000
_cell.length_c   1.000
_cell.angle_alpha   90.00
_cell.angle_beta   90.00
_cell.angle_gamma   90.00
#
_symmetry.space_group_name_H-M   'P 1'
#
loop_
_entity.id
_entity.type
_entity.pdbx_description
1 polymer ?
#
loop_
_entity_poly.entity_id
_entity_poly.type
_entity_poly.pdbx_seq_one_letter_code
_entity_poly.pdbx_strand_id
1 'polypeptide(L)'
;MHRFLEATAGQYMTRKVKTVARDTTMRELHKMFEADDFNCYPVREGDDIVGVVSHFDFLKCFAFNPVRMVPAYDDLLSRMVADVMTPEFIYVDPATKLTRVLQLMVDHRMKSVPVLDAEHRLAGIIAREDIMRALTDSARG
;
A
#
# COMPACT_ATOMS: atom_id res chain seq x y z
N MET A 1 -0.02 -19.11 -19.82
CA MET A 1 -0.15 -17.63 -20.01
C MET A 1 -1.60 -17.19 -20.18
N HIS A 2 -2.42 -18.02 -20.83
CA HIS A 2 -3.84 -17.73 -21.03
C HIS A 2 -4.59 -17.45 -19.71
N ARG A 3 -4.36 -18.26 -18.69
CA ARG A 3 -5.01 -18.08 -17.38
C ARG A 3 -4.65 -16.76 -16.73
N PHE A 4 -3.39 -16.32 -16.89
CA PHE A 4 -2.95 -15.03 -16.34
C PHE A 4 -3.71 -13.87 -17.01
N LEU A 5 -3.92 -13.95 -18.33
CA LEU A 5 -4.63 -12.90 -19.05
C LEU A 5 -6.09 -12.76 -18.61
N GLU A 6 -6.67 -13.84 -18.09
CA GLU A 6 -8.05 -13.84 -17.61
C GLU A 6 -8.18 -13.55 -16.12
N ALA A 7 -7.07 -13.61 -15.37
CA ALA A 7 -7.09 -13.44 -13.91
C ALA A 7 -7.42 -12.02 -13.51
N THR A 8 -8.08 -11.88 -12.36
CA THR A 8 -8.50 -10.58 -11.81
C THR A 8 -7.86 -10.33 -10.47
N ALA A 9 -7.87 -9.06 -10.07
CA ALA A 9 -7.37 -8.64 -8.76
C ALA A 9 -8.06 -9.40 -7.63
N GLY A 10 -9.39 -9.55 -7.70
CA GLY A 10 -10.15 -10.23 -6.66
C GLY A 10 -9.77 -11.68 -6.46
N GLN A 11 -9.27 -12.35 -7.50
CA GLN A 11 -8.86 -13.75 -7.43
C GLN A 11 -7.53 -13.94 -6.70
N TYR A 12 -6.65 -12.94 -6.74
CA TYR A 12 -5.29 -13.07 -6.23
C TYR A 12 -4.93 -12.09 -5.12
N MET A 13 -5.78 -11.12 -4.83
CA MET A 13 -5.50 -10.14 -3.79
C MET A 13 -5.35 -10.79 -2.42
N THR A 14 -4.54 -10.18 -1.57
CA THR A 14 -4.45 -10.51 -0.16
C THR A 14 -5.59 -9.79 0.56
N ARG A 15 -6.43 -10.54 1.27
CA ARG A 15 -7.62 -9.98 1.92
C ARG A 15 -7.36 -9.51 3.35
N LYS A 16 -6.42 -10.12 4.04
CA LYS A 16 -6.06 -9.73 5.40
C LYS A 16 -5.07 -8.57 5.34
N VAL A 17 -5.58 -7.36 5.28
CA VAL A 17 -4.78 -6.17 5.16
C VAL A 17 -4.91 -5.35 6.43
N LYS A 18 -3.76 -4.95 6.99
CA LYS A 18 -3.75 -4.01 8.10
C LYS A 18 -3.88 -2.60 7.55
N THR A 19 -4.59 -1.76 8.27
CA THR A 19 -4.75 -0.35 7.92
C THR A 19 -4.26 0.50 9.08
N VAL A 20 -4.04 1.77 8.79
CA VAL A 20 -3.71 2.76 9.81
C VAL A 20 -4.74 3.87 9.77
N ALA A 21 -4.86 4.63 10.87
CA ALA A 21 -5.75 5.78 10.93
C ALA A 21 -4.97 7.05 10.58
N ARG A 22 -5.69 8.12 10.30
CA ARG A 22 -5.06 9.42 10.02
C ARG A 22 -4.22 9.90 11.20
N ASP A 23 -4.65 9.60 12.42
CA ASP A 23 -3.97 10.02 13.65
C ASP A 23 -2.98 8.99 14.20
N THR A 24 -2.73 7.91 13.47
CA THR A 24 -1.64 7.01 13.81
C THR A 24 -0.33 7.79 13.74
N THR A 25 0.50 7.68 14.78
CA THR A 25 1.76 8.41 14.83
C THR A 25 2.83 7.73 14.01
N MET A 26 3.85 8.49 13.63
CA MET A 26 5.01 7.94 12.92
C MET A 26 5.73 6.89 13.76
N ARG A 27 5.72 7.06 15.09
CA ARG A 27 6.30 6.07 16.01
C ARG A 27 5.57 4.73 15.92
N GLU A 28 4.24 4.78 15.93
CA GLU A 28 3.41 3.58 15.79
C GLU A 28 3.59 2.94 14.42
N LEU A 29 3.63 3.77 13.38
CA LEU A 29 3.84 3.30 12.01
C LEU A 29 5.19 2.59 11.86
N HIS A 30 6.24 3.15 12.46
CA HIS A 30 7.57 2.53 12.44
C HIS A 30 7.54 1.14 13.05
N LYS A 31 6.85 0.99 14.18
CA LYS A 31 6.70 -0.32 14.82
C LYS A 31 5.97 -1.30 13.94
N MET A 32 4.94 -0.84 13.24
CA MET A 32 4.18 -1.70 12.32
C MET A 32 5.06 -2.16 11.15
N PHE A 33 5.82 -1.26 10.55
CA PHE A 33 6.72 -1.62 9.45
C PHE A 33 7.80 -2.61 9.90
N GLU A 34 8.26 -2.50 11.15
CA GLU A 34 9.25 -3.45 11.68
C GLU A 34 8.64 -4.83 11.95
N ALA A 35 7.38 -4.86 12.40
CA ALA A 35 6.72 -6.11 12.78
C ALA A 35 6.12 -6.84 11.57
N ASP A 36 5.68 -6.12 10.57
CA ASP A 36 4.95 -6.65 9.42
C ASP A 36 5.81 -6.61 8.17
N ASP A 37 5.46 -7.46 7.21
CA ASP A 37 6.15 -7.54 5.93
C ASP A 37 5.38 -6.80 4.83
N PHE A 38 4.79 -5.67 5.17
CA PHE A 38 4.06 -4.83 4.22
C PHE A 38 4.90 -3.65 3.76
N ASN A 39 4.76 -3.28 2.49
CA ASN A 39 5.46 -2.12 1.92
C ASN A 39 4.67 -0.83 2.13
N CYS A 40 3.37 -0.95 2.37
CA CYS A 40 2.50 0.19 2.46
C CYS A 40 1.24 -0.21 3.22
N TYR A 41 0.63 0.78 3.87
CA TYR A 41 -0.65 0.59 4.57
C TYR A 41 -1.68 1.53 3.99
N PRO A 42 -2.91 1.04 3.71
CA PRO A 42 -4.02 1.95 3.44
C PRO A 42 -4.35 2.76 4.68
N VAL A 43 -4.71 4.02 4.49
CA VAL A 43 -5.08 4.93 5.57
C VAL A 43 -6.60 5.05 5.59
N ARG A 44 -7.18 4.79 6.75
CA ARG A 44 -8.61 4.72 6.94
C ARG A 44 -9.15 5.90 7.72
N GLU A 45 -10.33 6.39 7.31
CA GLU A 45 -11.13 7.32 8.08
C GLU A 45 -12.54 6.74 8.11
N GLY A 46 -12.95 6.17 9.26
CA GLY A 46 -14.15 5.36 9.30
C GLY A 46 -13.99 4.13 8.43
N ASP A 47 -14.91 3.92 7.50
CA ASP A 47 -14.85 2.81 6.54
C ASP A 47 -14.19 3.21 5.22
N ASP A 48 -13.87 4.48 5.04
CA ASP A 48 -13.31 4.98 3.79
C ASP A 48 -11.79 4.92 3.81
N ILE A 49 -11.22 4.60 2.65
CA ILE A 49 -9.77 4.68 2.45
C ILE A 49 -9.47 6.06 1.88
N VAL A 50 -8.69 6.84 2.62
CA VAL A 50 -8.41 8.25 2.29
C VAL A 50 -7.00 8.48 1.80
N GLY A 51 -6.17 7.45 1.79
CA GLY A 51 -4.79 7.56 1.32
C GLY A 51 -4.03 6.27 1.52
N VAL A 52 -2.76 6.31 1.21
CA VAL A 52 -1.81 5.22 1.49
C VAL A 52 -0.55 5.82 2.09
N VAL A 53 0.15 5.04 2.91
CA VAL A 53 1.44 5.44 3.46
C VAL A 53 2.42 4.30 3.26
N SER A 54 3.51 4.60 2.54
CA SER A 54 4.54 3.61 2.19
C SER A 54 5.77 3.79 3.07
N HIS A 55 6.70 2.81 2.97
CA HIS A 55 8.04 2.98 3.55
C HIS A 55 8.66 4.29 3.10
N PHE A 56 8.53 4.60 1.82
CA PHE A 56 9.14 5.81 1.27
C PHE A 56 8.53 7.08 1.87
N ASP A 57 7.21 7.11 2.05
CA ASP A 57 6.54 8.25 2.71
C ASP A 57 7.06 8.45 4.12
N PHE A 58 7.25 7.35 4.85
CA PHE A 58 7.82 7.39 6.19
C PHE A 58 9.25 7.96 6.15
N LEU A 59 10.09 7.40 5.28
CA LEU A 59 11.51 7.76 5.20
C LEU A 59 11.72 9.19 4.74
N LYS A 60 10.86 9.73 3.88
CA LYS A 60 10.96 11.10 3.41
C LYS A 60 10.96 12.11 4.56
N CYS A 61 10.29 11.80 5.65
CA CYS A 61 10.24 12.70 6.80
C CYS A 61 11.60 12.92 7.43
N PHE A 62 12.52 11.97 7.22
CA PHE A 62 13.86 12.01 7.80
C PHE A 62 14.92 12.46 6.80
N ALA A 63 14.57 12.65 5.54
CA ALA A 63 15.46 13.12 4.49
C ALA A 63 15.41 14.65 4.41
N PHE A 64 16.02 15.32 5.36
CA PHE A 64 15.87 16.75 5.51
C PHE A 64 17.17 17.38 5.99
N ASN A 65 17.12 18.67 6.32
CA ASN A 65 18.25 19.49 6.69
C ASN A 65 19.00 18.90 7.90
N PRO A 66 20.29 18.53 7.75
CA PRO A 66 21.09 17.94 8.83
C PRO A 66 21.19 18.81 10.10
N VAL A 67 21.05 20.11 9.95
CA VAL A 67 21.16 21.04 11.08
C VAL A 67 20.06 20.82 12.11
N ARG A 68 18.93 20.24 11.68
CA ARG A 68 17.78 20.03 12.56
C ARG A 68 17.62 18.60 13.05
N MET A 69 18.60 17.74 12.78
CA MET A 69 18.39 16.30 13.00
C MET A 69 18.13 15.90 14.44
N VAL A 70 18.96 16.37 15.36
CA VAL A 70 18.91 15.87 16.73
C VAL A 70 17.66 16.31 17.49
N PRO A 71 17.31 17.60 17.55
CA PRO A 71 16.09 18.01 18.26
C PRO A 71 14.81 17.61 17.57
N ALA A 72 14.84 17.39 16.26
CA ALA A 72 13.64 17.12 15.47
C ALA A 72 13.21 15.67 15.47
N TYR A 73 14.05 14.75 15.92
CA TYR A 73 13.78 13.32 15.81
C TYR A 73 12.50 12.93 16.55
N ASP A 74 12.38 13.28 17.81
CA ASP A 74 11.18 12.97 18.59
C ASP A 74 9.95 13.70 18.05
N ASP A 75 10.12 14.92 17.59
CA ASP A 75 9.02 15.66 16.97
C ASP A 75 8.53 14.96 15.70
N LEU A 76 9.44 14.47 14.88
CA LEU A 76 9.08 13.73 13.67
C LEU A 76 8.32 12.46 14.00
N LEU A 77 8.73 11.73 15.02
CA LEU A 77 8.05 10.51 15.44
C LEU A 77 6.68 10.77 16.04
N SER A 78 6.41 12.01 16.47
CA SER A 78 5.11 12.42 17.00
C SER A 78 4.16 12.92 15.92
N ARG A 79 4.63 13.08 14.68
CA ARG A 79 3.76 13.45 13.56
C ARG A 79 2.77 12.34 13.27
N MET A 80 1.68 12.71 12.62
CA MET A 80 0.61 11.79 12.27
C MET A 80 0.74 11.33 10.84
N VAL A 81 0.21 10.14 10.56
CA VAL A 81 0.14 9.58 9.21
C VAL A 81 -0.52 10.57 8.25
N ALA A 82 -1.54 11.30 8.71
CA ALA A 82 -2.23 12.29 7.88
C ALA A 82 -1.29 13.33 7.28
N ASP A 83 -0.18 13.63 7.96
CA ASP A 83 0.78 14.65 7.50
C ASP A 83 1.71 14.14 6.40
N VAL A 84 1.85 12.83 6.25
CA VAL A 84 2.84 12.22 5.35
C VAL A 84 2.23 11.29 4.31
N MET A 85 0.99 10.86 4.47
CA MET A 85 0.33 9.94 3.54
C MET A 85 0.17 10.54 2.15
N THR A 86 0.01 9.67 1.16
CA THR A 86 -0.34 10.06 -0.20
C THR A 86 -1.85 10.00 -0.33
N PRO A 87 -2.56 11.15 -0.41
CA PRO A 87 -4.02 11.15 -0.47
C PRO A 87 -4.58 10.79 -1.84
N GLU A 88 -3.86 11.13 -2.90
CA GLU A 88 -4.28 10.78 -4.27
C GLU A 88 -3.55 9.50 -4.67
N PHE A 89 -4.11 8.37 -4.25
CA PHE A 89 -3.48 7.07 -4.46
C PHE A 89 -4.15 6.32 -5.61
N ILE A 90 -3.38 5.44 -6.23
CA ILE A 90 -3.86 4.56 -7.29
C ILE A 90 -4.46 3.32 -6.67
N TYR A 91 -5.66 2.95 -7.12
CA TYR A 91 -6.33 1.74 -6.65
C TYR A 91 -7.06 1.08 -7.83
N VAL A 92 -7.47 -0.15 -7.63
CA VAL A 92 -8.23 -0.93 -8.61
C VAL A 92 -9.43 -1.56 -7.92
N ASP A 93 -10.35 -2.13 -8.70
CA ASP A 93 -11.45 -2.89 -8.14
C ASP A 93 -11.20 -4.41 -8.29
N PRO A 94 -12.00 -5.26 -7.65
CA PRO A 94 -11.78 -6.72 -7.72
C PRO A 94 -11.89 -7.31 -9.13
N ALA A 95 -12.62 -6.66 -10.03
CA ALA A 95 -12.79 -7.14 -11.41
C ALA A 95 -11.65 -6.71 -12.33
N THR A 96 -10.75 -5.84 -11.88
CA THR A 96 -9.63 -5.37 -12.70
C THR A 96 -8.72 -6.53 -13.06
N LYS A 97 -8.38 -6.65 -14.34
CA LYS A 97 -7.47 -7.71 -14.81
C LYS A 97 -6.07 -7.49 -14.23
N LEU A 98 -5.40 -8.59 -13.91
CA LEU A 98 -4.03 -8.51 -13.36
C LEU A 98 -3.05 -7.89 -14.34
N THR A 99 -3.29 -8.02 -15.65
CA THR A 99 -2.46 -7.34 -16.65
C THR A 99 -2.51 -5.84 -16.48
N ARG A 100 -3.69 -5.29 -16.15
CA ARG A 100 -3.83 -3.86 -15.91
C ARG A 100 -3.16 -3.46 -14.57
N VAL A 101 -3.34 -4.28 -13.54
CA VAL A 101 -2.67 -4.05 -12.25
C VAL A 101 -1.16 -4.02 -12.44
N LEU A 102 -0.63 -5.01 -13.15
CA LEU A 102 0.81 -5.10 -13.41
C LEU A 102 1.31 -3.87 -14.16
N GLN A 103 0.55 -3.41 -15.16
CA GLN A 103 0.93 -2.22 -15.92
C GLN A 103 1.01 -0.98 -15.01
N LEU A 104 0.02 -0.82 -14.12
CA LEU A 104 0.03 0.29 -13.16
C LEU A 104 1.25 0.22 -12.24
N MET A 105 1.57 -0.98 -11.77
CA MET A 105 2.73 -1.19 -10.89
C MET A 105 4.03 -0.82 -11.60
N VAL A 106 4.16 -1.20 -12.87
CA VAL A 106 5.36 -0.90 -13.65
C VAL A 106 5.45 0.59 -13.97
N ASP A 107 4.36 1.18 -14.45
CA ASP A 107 4.35 2.58 -14.89
C ASP A 107 4.59 3.54 -13.73
N HIS A 108 4.11 3.21 -12.55
CA HIS A 108 4.19 4.07 -11.36
C HIS A 108 5.19 3.56 -10.32
N ARG A 109 5.92 2.50 -10.64
CA ARG A 109 6.92 1.89 -9.75
C ARG A 109 6.36 1.54 -8.39
N MET A 110 5.16 0.97 -8.39
CA MET A 110 4.47 0.58 -7.16
C MET A 110 4.78 -0.86 -6.81
N LYS A 111 4.90 -1.14 -5.52
CA LYS A 111 5.12 -2.50 -5.01
C LYS A 111 3.82 -3.20 -4.65
N SER A 112 2.76 -2.43 -4.48
CA SER A 112 1.44 -2.95 -4.17
C SER A 112 0.39 -1.93 -4.57
N VAL A 113 -0.85 -2.41 -4.77
CA VAL A 113 -1.99 -1.58 -5.17
C VAL A 113 -3.19 -1.97 -4.32
N PRO A 114 -3.84 -1.00 -3.65
CA PRO A 114 -5.08 -1.30 -2.94
C PRO A 114 -6.20 -1.70 -3.88
N VAL A 115 -7.06 -2.60 -3.42
CA VAL A 115 -8.25 -3.03 -4.14
C VAL A 115 -9.47 -2.55 -3.34
N LEU A 116 -10.27 -1.69 -3.95
CA LEU A 116 -11.47 -1.14 -3.32
C LEU A 116 -12.71 -1.68 -4.01
N ASP A 117 -13.76 -1.90 -3.22
CA ASP A 117 -15.04 -2.34 -3.77
C ASP A 117 -15.86 -1.16 -4.31
N ALA A 118 -17.08 -1.43 -4.75
CA ALA A 118 -17.97 -0.42 -5.35
C ALA A 118 -18.31 0.73 -4.39
N GLU A 119 -18.26 0.47 -3.09
CA GLU A 119 -18.50 1.48 -2.05
C GLU A 119 -17.22 2.17 -1.58
N HIS A 120 -16.10 1.97 -2.28
CA HIS A 120 -14.78 2.51 -1.93
C HIS A 120 -14.23 1.99 -0.60
N ARG A 121 -14.66 0.80 -0.21
CA ARG A 121 -14.14 0.13 0.98
C ARG A 121 -13.04 -0.84 0.58
N LEU A 122 -12.12 -1.06 1.50
CA LEU A 122 -10.97 -1.92 1.23
C LEU A 122 -11.40 -3.38 1.09
N ALA A 123 -11.17 -3.95 -0.10
CA ALA A 123 -11.41 -5.37 -0.36
C ALA A 123 -10.15 -6.20 -0.15
N GLY A 124 -8.98 -5.62 -0.46
CA GLY A 124 -7.71 -6.31 -0.34
C GLY A 124 -6.57 -5.46 -0.88
N ILE A 125 -5.43 -6.10 -1.07
CA ILE A 125 -4.26 -5.46 -1.67
C ILE A 125 -3.60 -6.45 -2.63
N ILE A 126 -3.08 -5.96 -3.76
CA ILE A 126 -2.28 -6.74 -4.69
C ILE A 126 -0.83 -6.31 -4.51
N ALA A 127 0.02 -7.26 -4.12
CA ALA A 127 1.46 -7.04 -4.03
C ALA A 127 2.17 -7.80 -5.15
N ARG A 128 3.46 -7.53 -5.30
CA ARG A 128 4.28 -8.23 -6.32
C ARG A 128 4.18 -9.74 -6.18
N GLU A 129 4.14 -10.24 -4.95
CA GLU A 129 4.06 -11.66 -4.65
C GLU A 129 2.78 -12.29 -5.19
N ASP A 130 1.69 -11.54 -5.18
CA ASP A 130 0.40 -12.00 -5.72
C ASP A 130 0.47 -12.16 -7.24
N ILE A 131 1.14 -11.23 -7.90
CA ILE A 131 1.35 -11.30 -9.36
C ILE A 131 2.23 -12.50 -9.70
N MET A 132 3.29 -12.71 -8.93
CA MET A 132 4.19 -13.85 -9.14
C MET A 132 3.44 -15.17 -8.99
N ARG A 133 2.56 -15.26 -7.99
CA ARG A 133 1.75 -16.46 -7.77
C ARG A 133 0.80 -16.71 -8.94
N ALA A 134 0.19 -15.66 -9.49
CA ALA A 134 -0.70 -15.78 -10.64
C ALA A 134 0.04 -16.29 -11.86
N LEU A 135 1.26 -15.81 -12.08
CA LEU A 135 2.10 -16.28 -13.18
C LEU A 135 2.48 -17.74 -13.00
N THR A 136 2.82 -18.14 -11.78
CA THR A 136 3.14 -19.53 -11.46
C THR A 136 1.95 -20.44 -11.73
N ASP A 137 0.76 -20.04 -11.30
CA ASP A 137 -0.47 -20.81 -11.50
C ASP A 137 -0.77 -20.95 -12.99
N SER A 138 -0.57 -19.88 -13.77
CA SER A 138 -0.80 -19.89 -15.20
C SER A 138 0.16 -20.85 -15.92
N ALA A 139 1.41 -20.89 -15.47
CA ALA A 139 2.41 -21.78 -16.07
C ALA A 139 2.12 -23.26 -15.82
N ARG A 140 1.43 -23.58 -14.71
CA ARG A 140 1.05 -24.96 -14.38
C ARG A 140 -0.19 -25.44 -15.09
N GLY A 141 -0.96 -24.51 -15.58
CA GLY A 141 -2.26 -24.78 -16.13
C GLY A 141 -2.33 -25.08 -17.57
#